data_6bb4def8bcd154cf71affa5a1301c422
#
_entry.id   6bb4def8bcd154cf71affa5a1301c422
#
_cell.length_a   1.000
_cell.length_b   1.000
_cell.length_c   1.000
_cell.angle_alpha   90.00
_cell.angle_beta   90.00
_cell.angle_gamma   90.00
#
_symmetry.space_group_name_H-M   'P 1'
#
loop_
_entity.id
_entity.type
_entity.pdbx_description
1 polymer ?
#
loop_
_entity_poly.entity_id
_entity_poly.type
_entity_poly.pdbx_seq_one_letter_code
_entity_poly.pdbx_strand_id
1 'polypeptide(L)'
;MEGQIIKLLLVEDDANLCYIIQGGLEDMIGGYKVLTAANGEEGLKVWKAEQPDVIVADIEMPVMDGYEMVKRIREEDEHIPILFTSGRVSPKDVVKGYELGVNNYVKKPFLAEELHAHVTALLKLTRGLQVQKEVPEVSIGRLFSFDTTRGVLKQKSGEERMLTVREADLLRMLCEHKGQVVRREVILSRLWNTEEDYFASRCLDVFVSRLRKLLAADETVELKTVKGVGLILEERKV
;
A
#
# COMPACT_ATOMS: atom_id res chain seq x y z
N MET A 1 23.75 -0.31 13.32
CA MET A 1 23.17 0.20 12.07
C MET A 1 22.73 1.62 12.37
N GLU A 2 23.46 2.61 11.89
CA GLU A 2 23.05 4.01 11.99
C GLU A 2 21.71 4.14 11.27
N GLY A 3 20.68 4.51 12.01
CA GLY A 3 19.31 4.48 11.54
C GLY A 3 19.07 5.58 10.51
N GLN A 4 18.68 5.19 9.30
CA GLN A 4 18.18 6.13 8.31
C GLN A 4 16.97 6.85 8.89
N ILE A 5 17.01 8.19 8.95
CA ILE A 5 15.88 9.01 9.40
C ILE A 5 14.73 8.88 8.38
N ILE A 6 13.55 8.53 8.84
CA ILE A 6 12.34 8.43 8.03
C ILE A 6 11.74 9.84 7.90
N LYS A 7 11.68 10.35 6.68
CA LYS A 7 11.00 11.62 6.38
C LYS A 7 9.52 11.33 6.16
N LEU A 8 8.68 11.70 7.13
CA LEU A 8 7.22 11.48 7.11
C LEU A 8 6.50 12.80 6.87
N LEU A 9 5.59 12.85 5.90
CA LEU A 9 4.67 13.97 5.72
C LEU A 9 3.34 13.63 6.41
N LEU A 10 2.99 14.41 7.44
CA LEU A 10 1.71 14.35 8.15
C LEU A 10 0.81 15.48 7.64
N VAL A 11 -0.31 15.13 7.00
CA VAL A 11 -1.30 16.08 6.50
C VAL A 11 -2.55 15.96 7.36
N GLU A 12 -2.79 16.96 8.21
CA GLU A 12 -3.79 16.95 9.26
C GLU A 12 -4.18 18.39 9.59
N ASP A 13 -5.46 18.72 9.66
CA ASP A 13 -5.94 20.07 9.96
C ASP A 13 -6.02 20.37 11.47
N ASP A 14 -6.03 19.34 12.32
CA ASP A 14 -5.91 19.52 13.78
C ASP A 14 -4.45 19.75 14.20
N ALA A 15 -4.11 21.01 14.45
CA ALA A 15 -2.76 21.41 14.87
C ALA A 15 -2.32 20.76 16.20
N ASN A 16 -3.26 20.44 17.12
CA ASN A 16 -2.92 19.77 18.38
C ASN A 16 -2.55 18.30 18.13
N LEU A 17 -3.31 17.62 17.27
CA LEU A 17 -2.98 16.25 16.88
C LEU A 17 -1.65 16.20 16.13
N CYS A 18 -1.39 17.13 15.19
CA CYS A 18 -0.10 17.29 14.54
C CYS A 18 1.04 17.38 15.54
N TYR A 19 0.93 18.28 16.51
CA TYR A 19 1.97 18.51 17.55
C TYR A 19 2.22 17.25 18.38
N ILE A 20 1.16 16.57 18.82
CA ILE A 20 1.26 15.35 19.63
C ILE A 20 1.94 14.22 18.84
N ILE A 21 1.53 14.00 17.60
CA ILE A 21 2.08 12.93 16.76
C ILE A 21 3.51 13.24 16.36
N GLN A 22 3.82 14.49 16.00
CA GLN A 22 5.19 14.92 15.69
C GLN A 22 6.11 14.68 16.88
N GLY A 23 5.79 15.18 18.06
CA GLY A 23 6.60 14.98 19.27
C GLY A 23 6.73 13.49 19.64
N GLY A 24 5.65 12.71 19.51
CA GLY A 24 5.69 11.25 19.73
C GLY A 24 6.65 10.53 18.80
N LEU A 25 6.63 10.87 17.50
CA LEU A 25 7.48 10.22 16.50
C LEU A 25 8.94 10.71 16.56
N GLU A 26 9.18 12.04 16.70
CA GLU A 26 10.52 12.61 16.66
C GLU A 26 11.27 12.44 17.99
N ASP A 27 10.61 12.77 19.12
CA ASP A 27 11.28 12.87 20.43
C ASP A 27 11.18 11.58 21.25
N MET A 28 10.03 10.89 21.24
CA MET A 28 9.81 9.71 22.09
C MET A 28 10.26 8.41 21.40
N ILE A 29 9.88 8.21 20.13
CA ILE A 29 10.23 7.00 19.36
C ILE A 29 11.59 7.20 18.70
N GLY A 30 11.82 8.37 18.11
CA GLY A 30 13.06 8.70 17.41
C GLY A 30 13.14 8.11 16.00
N GLY A 31 14.13 8.62 15.21
CA GLY A 31 14.35 8.15 13.85
C GLY A 31 13.39 8.72 12.80
N TYR A 32 12.65 9.77 13.13
CA TYR A 32 11.75 10.48 12.22
C TYR A 32 12.16 11.93 12.03
N LYS A 33 11.85 12.46 10.84
CA LYS A 33 11.70 13.87 10.54
C LYS A 33 10.28 14.07 10.03
N VAL A 34 9.41 14.68 10.83
CA VAL A 34 7.99 14.89 10.51
C VAL A 34 7.81 16.26 9.87
N LEU A 35 7.29 16.27 8.65
CA LEU A 35 6.84 17.46 7.93
C LEU A 35 5.33 17.55 8.12
N THR A 36 4.79 18.74 8.36
CA THR A 36 3.34 18.92 8.57
C THR A 36 2.72 19.79 7.49
N ALA A 37 1.45 19.53 7.18
CA ALA A 37 0.62 20.36 6.32
C ALA A 37 -0.82 20.34 6.85
N ALA A 38 -1.54 21.48 6.77
CA ALA A 38 -2.86 21.63 7.36
C ALA A 38 -4.02 21.26 6.39
N ASN A 39 -3.73 20.91 5.16
CA ASN A 39 -4.71 20.52 4.14
C ASN A 39 -4.02 19.86 2.95
N GLY A 40 -4.80 19.27 2.05
CA GLY A 40 -4.26 18.57 0.90
C GLY A 40 -3.47 19.46 -0.09
N GLU A 41 -3.81 20.74 -0.22
CA GLU A 41 -3.05 21.66 -1.09
C GLU A 41 -1.63 21.93 -0.58
N GLU A 42 -1.52 22.17 0.72
CA GLU A 42 -0.22 22.32 1.40
C GLU A 42 0.55 20.99 1.35
N GLY A 43 -0.14 19.88 1.59
CA GLY A 43 0.42 18.53 1.48
C GLY A 43 1.08 18.27 0.13
N LEU A 44 0.42 18.64 -0.98
CA LEU A 44 0.99 18.54 -2.33
C LEU A 44 2.25 19.39 -2.51
N LYS A 45 2.26 20.62 -1.97
CA LYS A 45 3.43 21.51 -2.06
C LYS A 45 4.62 20.93 -1.30
N VAL A 46 4.39 20.47 -0.07
CA VAL A 46 5.42 19.86 0.77
C VAL A 46 5.93 18.55 0.15
N TRP A 47 5.03 17.70 -0.33
CA TRP A 47 5.41 16.45 -1.00
C TRP A 47 6.35 16.69 -2.19
N LYS A 48 6.01 17.64 -3.08
CA LYS A 48 6.86 17.97 -4.24
C LYS A 48 8.21 18.55 -3.85
N ALA A 49 8.27 19.41 -2.83
CA ALA A 49 9.49 20.08 -2.42
C ALA A 49 10.42 19.18 -1.61
N GLU A 50 9.87 18.34 -0.74
CA GLU A 50 10.62 17.63 0.29
C GLU A 50 10.82 16.14 -0.01
N GLN A 51 10.06 15.56 -0.93
CA GLN A 51 10.14 14.13 -1.32
C GLN A 51 10.17 13.21 -0.09
N PRO A 52 9.07 13.12 0.69
CA PRO A 52 9.02 12.28 1.90
C PRO A 52 9.08 10.79 1.55
N ASP A 53 9.51 9.96 2.51
CA ASP A 53 9.52 8.49 2.40
C ASP A 53 8.11 7.89 2.51
N VAL A 54 7.20 8.58 3.20
CA VAL A 54 5.83 8.15 3.47
C VAL A 54 4.92 9.34 3.75
N ILE A 55 3.66 9.23 3.35
CA ILE A 55 2.62 10.24 3.62
C ILE A 55 1.58 9.62 4.57
N VAL A 56 1.22 10.36 5.60
CA VAL A 56 0.09 10.08 6.49
C VAL A 56 -0.88 11.23 6.34
N ALA A 57 -2.11 10.99 5.93
CA ALA A 57 -3.08 12.05 5.64
C ALA A 57 -4.44 11.77 6.26
N ASP A 58 -5.03 12.80 6.86
CA ASP A 58 -6.45 12.75 7.16
C ASP A 58 -7.27 12.77 5.86
N ILE A 59 -8.42 12.15 5.91
CA ILE A 59 -9.38 12.17 4.81
C ILE A 59 -10.17 13.47 4.81
N GLU A 60 -10.67 13.88 5.97
CA GLU A 60 -11.57 15.02 6.13
C GLU A 60 -10.77 16.28 6.48
N MET A 61 -10.39 17.06 5.48
CA MET A 61 -9.67 18.34 5.67
C MET A 61 -10.32 19.45 4.86
N PRO A 62 -10.18 20.73 5.31
CA PRO A 62 -10.64 21.88 4.55
C PRO A 62 -9.79 22.11 3.28
N VAL A 63 -10.27 22.94 2.37
CA VAL A 63 -9.62 23.36 1.10
C VAL A 63 -9.49 22.20 0.11
N MET A 64 -8.76 21.15 0.46
CA MET A 64 -8.59 19.92 -0.34
C MET A 64 -8.56 18.73 0.61
N ASP A 65 -9.47 17.78 0.39
CA ASP A 65 -9.54 16.55 1.15
C ASP A 65 -8.43 15.53 0.81
N GLY A 66 -8.27 14.52 1.65
CA GLY A 66 -7.24 13.51 1.46
C GLY A 66 -7.42 12.68 0.17
N TYR A 67 -8.65 12.46 -0.27
CA TYR A 67 -8.91 11.71 -1.50
C TYR A 67 -8.43 12.45 -2.75
N GLU A 68 -8.76 13.73 -2.87
CA GLU A 68 -8.33 14.56 -3.99
C GLU A 68 -6.81 14.74 -3.99
N MET A 69 -6.20 14.92 -2.82
CA MET A 69 -4.74 14.97 -2.68
C MET A 69 -4.08 13.69 -3.18
N VAL A 70 -4.54 12.53 -2.70
CA VAL A 70 -3.98 11.23 -3.13
C VAL A 70 -4.17 11.00 -4.61
N LYS A 71 -5.32 11.34 -5.17
CA LYS A 71 -5.57 11.22 -6.61
C LYS A 71 -4.51 11.99 -7.41
N ARG A 72 -4.21 13.25 -7.06
CA ARG A 72 -3.19 14.07 -7.73
C ARG A 72 -1.79 13.54 -7.53
N ILE A 73 -1.46 13.01 -6.35
CA ILE A 73 -0.17 12.36 -6.13
C ILE A 73 -0.02 11.15 -7.05
N ARG A 74 -1.06 10.31 -7.18
CA ARG A 74 -1.02 9.09 -7.98
C ARG A 74 -0.95 9.33 -9.49
N GLU A 75 -1.29 10.52 -9.95
CA GLU A 75 -1.06 10.94 -11.34
C GLU A 75 0.43 11.16 -11.65
N GLU A 76 1.25 11.46 -10.63
CA GLU A 76 2.69 11.74 -10.76
C GLU A 76 3.58 10.66 -10.10
N ASP A 77 3.11 10.04 -9.01
CA ASP A 77 3.84 9.01 -8.26
C ASP A 77 2.87 7.89 -7.80
N GLU A 78 2.97 6.76 -8.48
CA GLU A 78 2.18 5.56 -8.15
C GLU A 78 2.71 4.81 -6.90
N HIS A 79 3.91 5.16 -6.39
CA HIS A 79 4.66 4.31 -5.46
C HIS A 79 4.80 4.82 -4.05
N ILE A 80 4.84 6.15 -3.86
CA ILE A 80 5.01 6.69 -2.52
C ILE A 80 4.01 6.04 -1.56
N PRO A 81 4.46 5.47 -0.44
CA PRO A 81 3.57 4.88 0.54
C PRO A 81 2.64 5.94 1.15
N ILE A 82 1.33 5.69 1.13
CA ILE A 82 0.33 6.58 1.69
C ILE A 82 -0.54 5.82 2.67
N LEU A 83 -0.69 6.35 3.89
CA LEU A 83 -1.64 5.90 4.89
C LEU A 83 -2.71 6.97 5.07
N PHE A 84 -3.97 6.56 5.15
CA PHE A 84 -5.03 7.45 5.62
C PHE A 84 -5.25 7.32 7.11
N THR A 85 -5.56 8.44 7.76
CA THR A 85 -6.14 8.49 9.10
C THR A 85 -7.59 8.96 8.99
N SER A 86 -8.51 8.40 9.79
CA SER A 86 -9.90 8.86 9.78
C SER A 86 -10.65 8.49 11.04
N GLY A 87 -11.52 9.40 11.50
CA GLY A 87 -12.48 9.15 12.57
C GLY A 87 -13.71 8.37 12.08
N ARG A 88 -14.00 8.43 10.78
CA ARG A 88 -15.13 7.75 10.15
C ARG A 88 -14.61 6.74 9.13
N VAL A 89 -14.62 5.48 9.51
CA VAL A 89 -14.19 4.38 8.63
C VAL A 89 -15.41 3.58 8.23
N SER A 90 -16.16 4.06 7.22
CA SER A 90 -17.18 3.22 6.61
C SER A 90 -16.53 2.24 5.61
N PRO A 91 -17.12 1.05 5.40
CA PRO A 91 -16.60 0.12 4.39
C PRO A 91 -16.45 0.71 2.99
N LYS A 92 -17.32 1.68 2.64
CA LYS A 92 -17.26 2.37 1.33
C LYS A 92 -16.07 3.32 1.23
N ASP A 93 -15.76 4.05 2.30
CA ASP A 93 -14.64 4.99 2.34
C ASP A 93 -13.30 4.25 2.26
N VAL A 94 -13.19 3.12 2.96
CA VAL A 94 -12.02 2.25 2.90
C VAL A 94 -11.80 1.72 1.48
N VAL A 95 -12.84 1.18 0.83
CA VAL A 95 -12.76 0.71 -0.56
C VAL A 95 -12.32 1.84 -1.49
N LYS A 96 -12.93 3.04 -1.37
CA LYS A 96 -12.58 4.21 -2.18
C LYS A 96 -11.10 4.59 -2.05
N GLY A 97 -10.56 4.65 -0.84
CA GLY A 97 -9.16 4.99 -0.64
C GLY A 97 -8.19 3.95 -1.23
N TYR A 98 -8.50 2.66 -1.05
CA TYR A 98 -7.71 1.62 -1.68
C TYR A 98 -7.82 1.64 -3.21
N GLU A 99 -8.98 1.98 -3.76
CA GLU A 99 -9.15 2.21 -5.20
C GLU A 99 -8.30 3.38 -5.71
N LEU A 100 -8.01 4.36 -4.88
CA LEU A 100 -7.07 5.45 -5.19
C LEU A 100 -5.60 5.07 -5.00
N GLY A 101 -5.29 3.88 -4.47
CA GLY A 101 -3.92 3.42 -4.27
C GLY A 101 -3.33 3.76 -2.91
N VAL A 102 -4.16 4.03 -1.89
CA VAL A 102 -3.71 4.13 -0.50
C VAL A 102 -3.25 2.76 -0.01
N ASN A 103 -2.23 2.71 0.81
CA ASN A 103 -1.61 1.47 1.27
C ASN A 103 -2.19 0.94 2.58
N ASN A 104 -2.66 1.82 3.46
CA ASN A 104 -3.23 1.44 4.74
C ASN A 104 -4.15 2.50 5.31
N TYR A 105 -4.95 2.11 6.32
CA TYR A 105 -5.80 2.99 7.12
C TYR A 105 -5.48 2.86 8.60
N VAL A 106 -5.46 3.99 9.31
CA VAL A 106 -5.34 4.05 10.77
C VAL A 106 -6.58 4.76 11.30
N LYS A 107 -7.30 4.09 12.20
CA LYS A 107 -8.53 4.64 12.76
C LYS A 107 -8.22 5.64 13.88
N LYS A 108 -8.81 6.84 13.83
CA LYS A 108 -8.75 7.81 14.92
C LYS A 108 -9.72 7.40 16.08
N PRO A 109 -9.35 7.57 17.35
CA PRO A 109 -8.05 8.07 17.82
C PRO A 109 -6.95 7.01 17.78
N PHE A 110 -5.71 7.40 17.51
CA PHE A 110 -4.52 6.54 17.50
C PHE A 110 -3.36 7.21 18.25
N LEU A 111 -2.40 6.41 18.69
CA LEU A 111 -1.17 6.86 19.34
C LEU A 111 -0.01 6.89 18.35
N ALA A 112 1.05 7.65 18.67
CA ALA A 112 2.25 7.70 17.84
C ALA A 112 2.90 6.32 17.65
N GLU A 113 2.86 5.46 18.67
CA GLU A 113 3.36 4.08 18.62
C GLU A 113 2.58 3.21 17.64
N GLU A 114 1.26 3.36 17.58
CA GLU A 114 0.42 2.64 16.62
C GLU A 114 0.73 3.10 15.19
N LEU A 115 0.82 4.41 14.97
CA LEU A 115 1.20 4.96 13.69
C LEU A 115 2.61 4.50 13.27
N HIS A 116 3.59 4.50 14.20
CA HIS A 116 4.93 3.96 13.98
C HIS A 116 4.89 2.50 13.51
N ALA A 117 4.07 1.65 14.15
CA ALA A 117 3.94 0.25 13.77
C ALA A 117 3.43 0.10 12.32
N HIS A 118 2.41 0.87 11.94
CA HIS A 118 1.88 0.88 10.56
C HIS A 118 2.89 1.41 9.54
N VAL A 119 3.56 2.52 9.83
CA VAL A 119 4.58 3.13 8.95
C VAL A 119 5.76 2.18 8.76
N THR A 120 6.29 1.61 9.84
CA THR A 120 7.45 0.71 9.75
C THR A 120 7.12 -0.60 9.04
N ALA A 121 5.94 -1.17 9.25
CA ALA A 121 5.46 -2.32 8.51
C ALA A 121 5.38 -2.01 7.00
N LEU A 122 4.81 -0.86 6.65
CA LEU A 122 4.68 -0.44 5.25
C LEU A 122 6.04 -0.17 4.60
N LEU A 123 6.95 0.55 5.28
CA LEU A 123 8.29 0.82 4.76
C LEU A 123 9.17 -0.44 4.68
N LYS A 124 8.98 -1.43 5.54
CA LYS A 124 9.64 -2.74 5.40
C LYS A 124 9.21 -3.45 4.13
N LEU A 125 7.94 -3.38 3.78
CA LEU A 125 7.44 -3.94 2.52
C LEU A 125 8.05 -3.21 1.31
N THR A 126 8.09 -1.88 1.32
CA THR A 126 8.68 -1.09 0.23
C THR A 126 10.19 -1.29 0.11
N ARG A 127 10.91 -1.34 1.24
CA ARG A 127 12.37 -1.55 1.26
C ARG A 127 12.76 -3.01 1.02
N GLY A 128 11.91 -3.95 1.40
CA GLY A 128 12.07 -5.37 1.05
C GLY A 128 12.07 -5.61 -0.46
N LEU A 129 11.43 -4.71 -1.22
CA LEU A 129 11.51 -4.66 -2.68
C LEU A 129 12.92 -4.27 -3.19
N GLN A 130 13.73 -3.57 -2.36
CA GLN A 130 15.07 -3.11 -2.75
C GLN A 130 16.22 -4.02 -2.30
N VAL A 131 15.99 -4.93 -1.34
CA VAL A 131 17.10 -5.65 -0.64
C VAL A 131 17.13 -7.16 -0.96
N GLN A 132 16.15 -7.74 -1.62
CA GLN A 132 16.25 -9.15 -2.02
C GLN A 132 17.08 -9.29 -3.29
N LYS A 133 18.22 -10.00 -3.12
CA LYS A 133 19.04 -10.53 -4.22
C LYS A 133 18.14 -11.04 -5.35
N GLU A 134 18.56 -10.70 -6.59
CA GLU A 134 18.07 -11.20 -7.86
C GLU A 134 17.12 -12.41 -7.75
N VAL A 135 15.84 -12.14 -7.49
CA VAL A 135 14.81 -13.14 -7.77
C VAL A 135 14.47 -12.90 -9.24
N PRO A 136 14.66 -13.90 -10.09
CA PRO A 136 14.46 -13.74 -11.51
C PRO A 136 13.03 -13.29 -11.79
N GLU A 137 12.89 -12.53 -12.87
CA GLU A 137 11.60 -12.16 -13.44
C GLU A 137 10.71 -13.42 -13.53
N VAL A 138 9.59 -13.40 -12.82
CA VAL A 138 8.68 -14.56 -12.74
C VAL A 138 7.70 -14.47 -13.89
N SER A 139 7.74 -15.45 -14.81
CA SER A 139 6.74 -15.54 -15.86
C SER A 139 5.37 -15.84 -15.27
N ILE A 140 4.32 -15.16 -15.74
CA ILE A 140 2.92 -15.39 -15.35
C ILE A 140 2.15 -15.69 -16.63
N GLY A 141 1.73 -16.94 -16.79
CA GLY A 141 1.08 -17.42 -17.99
C GLY A 141 1.96 -17.28 -19.24
N ARG A 142 1.32 -16.90 -20.35
CA ARG A 142 1.99 -16.74 -21.65
C ARG A 142 2.37 -15.30 -21.98
N LEU A 143 1.64 -14.34 -21.42
CA LEU A 143 1.73 -12.93 -21.82
C LEU A 143 2.45 -12.04 -20.81
N PHE A 144 2.55 -12.44 -19.55
CA PHE A 144 3.10 -11.59 -18.50
C PHE A 144 4.40 -12.11 -17.93
N SER A 145 5.23 -11.19 -17.46
CA SER A 145 6.31 -11.42 -16.51
C SER A 145 6.25 -10.39 -15.40
N PHE A 146 6.67 -10.78 -14.22
CA PHE A 146 6.63 -9.94 -13.04
C PHE A 146 8.03 -9.79 -12.45
N ASP A 147 8.55 -8.55 -12.52
CA ASP A 147 9.77 -8.17 -11.81
C ASP A 147 9.42 -8.02 -10.32
N THR A 148 9.73 -9.06 -9.56
CA THR A 148 9.41 -9.12 -8.14
C THR A 148 10.17 -8.09 -7.31
N THR A 149 11.32 -7.63 -7.79
CA THR A 149 12.17 -6.64 -7.09
C THR A 149 11.61 -5.23 -7.27
N ARG A 150 11.25 -4.88 -8.49
CA ARG A 150 10.74 -3.55 -8.83
C ARG A 150 9.23 -3.41 -8.68
N GLY A 151 8.50 -4.53 -8.51
CA GLY A 151 7.04 -4.52 -8.51
C GLY A 151 6.41 -4.19 -9.86
N VAL A 152 7.12 -4.50 -10.97
CA VAL A 152 6.67 -4.18 -12.32
C VAL A 152 6.08 -5.41 -12.99
N LEU A 153 4.84 -5.31 -13.43
CA LEU A 153 4.19 -6.28 -14.30
C LEU A 153 4.43 -5.87 -15.76
N LYS A 154 5.10 -6.74 -16.51
CA LYS A 154 5.41 -6.51 -17.93
C LYS A 154 4.57 -7.43 -18.79
N GLN A 155 4.05 -6.89 -19.88
CA GLN A 155 3.37 -7.66 -20.91
C GLN A 155 4.30 -7.88 -22.10
N LYS A 156 4.23 -9.00 -22.76
CA LYS A 156 5.05 -9.32 -23.95
C LYS A 156 4.87 -8.30 -25.10
N SER A 157 3.78 -7.55 -25.11
CA SER A 157 3.55 -6.43 -26.03
C SER A 157 4.51 -5.25 -25.81
N GLY A 158 5.28 -5.25 -24.72
CA GLY A 158 6.16 -4.17 -24.31
C GLY A 158 5.52 -3.18 -23.33
N GLU A 159 4.26 -3.37 -22.98
CA GLU A 159 3.60 -2.57 -21.94
C GLU A 159 4.12 -2.96 -20.56
N GLU A 160 4.64 -1.98 -19.82
CA GLU A 160 5.08 -2.14 -18.44
C GLU A 160 4.12 -1.39 -17.52
N ARG A 161 3.70 -2.05 -16.45
CA ARG A 161 2.88 -1.45 -15.41
C ARG A 161 3.51 -1.66 -14.05
N MET A 162 3.78 -0.57 -13.38
CA MET A 162 4.23 -0.61 -12.01
C MET A 162 3.01 -0.81 -11.08
N LEU A 163 3.11 -1.78 -10.18
CA LEU A 163 2.07 -2.11 -9.23
C LEU A 163 2.25 -1.28 -7.95
N THR A 164 1.15 -0.98 -7.28
CA THR A 164 1.25 -0.45 -5.91
C THR A 164 1.92 -1.48 -5.00
N VAL A 165 2.49 -1.04 -3.87
CA VAL A 165 3.20 -1.91 -2.93
C VAL A 165 2.36 -3.14 -2.55
N ARG A 166 1.08 -2.95 -2.25
CA ARG A 166 0.17 -4.04 -1.85
C ARG A 166 -0.18 -4.98 -2.99
N GLU A 167 -0.37 -4.45 -4.20
CA GLU A 167 -0.59 -5.29 -5.39
C GLU A 167 0.64 -6.14 -5.69
N ALA A 168 1.84 -5.54 -5.63
CA ALA A 168 3.11 -6.23 -5.84
C ALA A 168 3.33 -7.33 -4.80
N ASP A 169 3.09 -7.06 -3.52
CA ASP A 169 3.27 -8.05 -2.45
C ASP A 169 2.28 -9.19 -2.54
N LEU A 170 1.01 -8.89 -2.84
CA LEU A 170 0.00 -9.93 -3.08
C LEU A 170 0.38 -10.81 -4.27
N LEU A 171 0.76 -10.19 -5.40
CA LEU A 171 1.15 -10.92 -6.59
C LEU A 171 2.40 -11.76 -6.35
N ARG A 172 3.40 -11.24 -5.61
CA ARG A 172 4.62 -11.98 -5.24
C ARG A 172 4.27 -13.21 -4.43
N MET A 173 3.45 -13.07 -3.38
CA MET A 173 3.00 -14.19 -2.56
C MET A 173 2.28 -15.27 -3.38
N LEU A 174 1.43 -14.85 -4.31
CA LEU A 174 0.72 -15.77 -5.19
C LEU A 174 1.66 -16.46 -6.19
N CYS A 175 2.69 -15.76 -6.68
CA CYS A 175 3.71 -16.33 -7.56
C CYS A 175 4.63 -17.32 -6.83
N GLU A 176 4.96 -17.08 -5.56
CA GLU A 176 5.70 -18.01 -4.70
C GLU A 176 4.95 -19.34 -4.50
N HIS A 177 3.61 -19.31 -4.59
CA HIS A 177 2.72 -20.45 -4.35
C HIS A 177 1.83 -20.78 -5.55
N LYS A 178 2.34 -20.63 -6.77
CA LYS A 178 1.57 -20.94 -7.99
C LYS A 178 0.95 -22.34 -7.96
N GLY A 179 -0.31 -22.42 -8.32
CA GLY A 179 -1.06 -23.68 -8.31
C GLY A 179 -1.41 -24.20 -6.92
N GLN A 180 -1.12 -23.44 -5.86
CA GLN A 180 -1.46 -23.78 -4.48
C GLN A 180 -2.38 -22.73 -3.88
N VAL A 181 -3.23 -23.13 -2.94
CA VAL A 181 -4.13 -22.21 -2.25
C VAL A 181 -3.35 -21.49 -1.14
N VAL A 182 -3.24 -20.17 -1.24
CA VAL A 182 -2.74 -19.33 -0.16
C VAL A 182 -3.92 -18.94 0.73
N ARG A 183 -3.88 -19.33 2.00
CA ARG A 183 -4.96 -19.08 2.96
C ARG A 183 -5.16 -17.59 3.17
N ARG A 184 -6.43 -17.17 3.32
CA ARG A 184 -6.79 -15.76 3.51
C ARG A 184 -6.14 -15.18 4.76
N GLU A 185 -6.12 -15.91 5.87
CA GLU A 185 -5.50 -15.50 7.14
C GLU A 185 -4.00 -15.21 6.95
N VAL A 186 -3.30 -16.06 6.19
CA VAL A 186 -1.87 -15.90 5.89
C VAL A 186 -1.63 -14.63 5.07
N ILE A 187 -2.49 -14.35 4.08
CA ILE A 187 -2.41 -13.12 3.28
C ILE A 187 -2.65 -11.89 4.15
N LEU A 188 -3.69 -11.92 4.99
CA LEU A 188 -4.05 -10.80 5.87
C LEU A 188 -2.97 -10.55 6.92
N SER A 189 -2.45 -11.59 7.55
CA SER A 189 -1.35 -11.48 8.52
C SER A 189 -0.09 -10.90 7.89
N ARG A 190 0.31 -11.38 6.70
CA ARG A 190 1.52 -10.91 6.02
C ARG A 190 1.40 -9.47 5.50
N LEU A 191 0.24 -9.10 4.94
CA LEU A 191 0.06 -7.80 4.31
C LEU A 191 -0.45 -6.72 5.27
N TRP A 192 -1.27 -7.06 6.26
CA TRP A 192 -1.87 -6.08 7.19
C TRP A 192 -1.53 -6.32 8.66
N ASN A 193 -0.74 -7.34 8.97
CA ASN A 193 -0.40 -7.74 10.33
C ASN A 193 -1.63 -8.02 11.22
N THR A 194 -2.68 -8.57 10.61
CA THR A 194 -3.94 -8.94 11.27
C THR A 194 -4.51 -10.21 10.67
N GLU A 195 -5.18 -11.04 11.48
CA GLU A 195 -5.80 -12.29 11.02
C GLU A 195 -7.30 -12.13 10.75
N GLU A 196 -7.99 -11.23 11.46
CA GLU A 196 -9.46 -11.13 11.49
C GLU A 196 -10.00 -9.68 11.39
N ASP A 197 -9.29 -8.77 10.74
CA ASP A 197 -9.82 -7.43 10.53
C ASP A 197 -10.78 -7.40 9.33
N TYR A 198 -12.04 -7.02 9.59
CA TYR A 198 -13.07 -6.85 8.57
C TYR A 198 -12.61 -5.89 7.46
N PHE A 199 -11.91 -4.81 7.81
CA PHE A 199 -11.42 -3.82 6.85
C PHE A 199 -10.29 -4.40 5.98
N ALA A 200 -9.30 -5.03 6.58
CA ALA A 200 -8.22 -5.71 5.85
C ALA A 200 -8.77 -6.75 4.86
N SER A 201 -9.82 -7.47 5.28
CA SER A 201 -10.51 -8.43 4.44
C SER A 201 -11.17 -7.80 3.21
N ARG A 202 -11.83 -6.64 3.36
CA ARG A 202 -12.41 -5.88 2.23
C ARG A 202 -11.33 -5.29 1.33
N CYS A 203 -10.24 -4.82 1.91
CA CYS A 203 -9.09 -4.31 1.16
C CYS A 203 -8.51 -5.38 0.25
N LEU A 204 -8.33 -6.60 0.76
CA LEU A 204 -7.84 -7.72 -0.04
C LEU A 204 -8.73 -7.97 -1.25
N ASP A 205 -10.06 -7.90 -1.10
CA ASP A 205 -10.99 -8.11 -2.22
C ASP A 205 -10.81 -7.06 -3.33
N VAL A 206 -10.48 -5.81 -2.98
CA VAL A 206 -10.17 -4.75 -3.95
C VAL A 206 -8.90 -5.08 -4.74
N PHE A 207 -7.81 -5.45 -4.06
CA PHE A 207 -6.56 -5.79 -4.72
C PHE A 207 -6.69 -7.04 -5.61
N VAL A 208 -7.43 -8.04 -5.14
CA VAL A 208 -7.76 -9.23 -5.95
C VAL A 208 -8.52 -8.84 -7.23
N SER A 209 -9.51 -7.96 -7.11
CA SER A 209 -10.27 -7.47 -8.27
C SER A 209 -9.39 -6.73 -9.27
N ARG A 210 -8.45 -5.92 -8.79
CA ARG A 210 -7.50 -5.19 -9.63
C ARG A 210 -6.53 -6.13 -10.34
N LEU A 211 -5.90 -7.03 -9.60
CA LEU A 211 -4.98 -8.02 -10.20
C LEU A 211 -5.70 -8.87 -11.24
N ARG A 212 -6.97 -9.27 -11.00
CA ARG A 212 -7.77 -9.97 -12.02
C ARG A 212 -7.94 -9.16 -13.29
N LYS A 213 -8.24 -7.87 -13.17
CA LYS A 213 -8.37 -6.98 -14.34
C LYS A 213 -7.05 -6.85 -15.11
N LEU A 214 -5.92 -6.74 -14.39
CA LEU A 214 -4.60 -6.64 -14.99
C LEU A 214 -4.20 -7.91 -15.73
N LEU A 215 -4.48 -9.08 -15.16
CA LEU A 215 -4.12 -10.37 -15.74
C LEU A 215 -5.14 -10.88 -16.75
N ALA A 216 -6.29 -10.22 -16.93
CA ALA A 216 -7.39 -10.68 -17.78
C ALA A 216 -7.04 -10.80 -19.29
N ALA A 217 -5.97 -10.15 -19.75
CA ALA A 217 -5.50 -10.27 -21.13
C ALA A 217 -4.92 -11.66 -21.44
N ASP A 218 -4.53 -12.43 -20.44
CA ASP A 218 -3.98 -13.79 -20.59
C ASP A 218 -5.00 -14.84 -20.13
N GLU A 219 -5.68 -15.49 -21.08
CA GLU A 219 -6.68 -16.53 -20.81
C GLU A 219 -6.06 -17.79 -20.15
N THR A 220 -4.75 -17.91 -20.15
CA THR A 220 -4.06 -19.05 -19.50
C THR A 220 -3.83 -18.83 -18.02
N VAL A 221 -4.09 -17.60 -17.49
CA VAL A 221 -3.90 -17.23 -16.08
C VAL A 221 -5.24 -16.97 -15.43
N GLU A 222 -5.45 -17.55 -14.27
CA GLU A 222 -6.66 -17.30 -13.49
C GLU A 222 -6.36 -17.13 -12.00
N LEU A 223 -6.71 -15.96 -11.45
CA LEU A 223 -6.68 -15.71 -10.00
C LEU A 223 -8.05 -16.06 -9.41
N LYS A 224 -8.16 -17.26 -8.82
CA LYS A 224 -9.40 -17.77 -8.24
C LYS A 224 -9.52 -17.47 -6.75
N THR A 225 -10.76 -17.31 -6.31
CA THR A 225 -11.11 -17.34 -4.89
C THR A 225 -11.63 -18.73 -4.54
N VAL A 226 -10.95 -19.41 -3.61
CA VAL A 226 -11.44 -20.63 -2.99
C VAL A 226 -12.28 -20.22 -1.79
N LYS A 227 -13.62 -20.33 -1.93
CA LYS A 227 -14.58 -19.82 -0.94
C LYS A 227 -14.28 -20.35 0.47
N GLY A 228 -14.15 -19.44 1.43
CA GLY A 228 -13.88 -19.79 2.83
C GLY A 228 -12.45 -20.26 3.11
N VAL A 229 -11.54 -20.27 2.12
CA VAL A 229 -10.17 -20.77 2.30
C VAL A 229 -9.13 -19.69 1.92
N GLY A 230 -9.16 -19.19 0.67
CA GLY A 230 -8.11 -18.27 0.24
C GLY A 230 -8.11 -17.99 -1.25
N LEU A 231 -6.93 -17.74 -1.79
CA LEU A 231 -6.69 -17.41 -3.19
C LEU A 231 -5.73 -18.41 -3.83
N ILE A 232 -5.89 -18.64 -5.11
CA ILE A 232 -4.97 -19.46 -5.92
C ILE A 232 -4.71 -18.76 -7.26
N LEU A 233 -3.44 -18.69 -7.66
CA LEU A 233 -3.02 -18.28 -8.99
C LEU A 233 -2.77 -19.53 -9.82
N GLU A 234 -3.64 -19.81 -10.77
CA GLU A 234 -3.55 -20.97 -11.65
C GLU A 234 -3.05 -20.57 -13.03
N GLU A 235 -2.21 -21.45 -13.61
CA GLU A 235 -1.78 -21.35 -15.00
C GLU A 235 -2.25 -22.61 -15.73
N ARG A 236 -3.06 -22.44 -16.76
CA ARG A 236 -3.51 -23.56 -17.60
C ARG A 236 -2.40 -23.95 -18.57
N LYS A 237 -1.94 -25.20 -18.48
CA LYS A 237 -1.12 -25.80 -19.55
C LYS A 237 -2.06 -26.07 -20.73
N VAL A 238 -1.83 -25.42 -21.83
CA VAL A 238 -2.44 -25.72 -23.13
C VAL A 238 -1.48 -26.56 -23.93
#